data_c8b06412f4f8d540ffa57122de7e59be
#
_entry.id   c8b06412f4f8d540ffa57122de7e59be
#
_cell.length_a   1.000
_cell.length_b   1.000
_cell.length_c   1.000
_cell.angle_alpha   90.00
_cell.angle_beta   90.00
_cell.angle_gamma   90.00
#
_symmetry.space_group_name_H-M   'P 1'
#
loop_
_entity.id
_entity.type
_entity.pdbx_description
1 polymer ?
#
loop_
_entity_poly.entity_id
_entity_poly.type
_entity_poly.pdbx_seq_one_letter_code
_entity_poly.pdbx_strand_id
1 'polypeptide(L)'
;MKDLLKKWAYDVLKGLGVTIILIVALSYFPDLFKIAPEQKHHYLMFLLQIARYLVITCPVIGFVEQVIMKYQLFSKNLEKRRIINTIICLCICLLFINFFGIIPKELSQLMTVATILFGPITAAIAYIIEDRTKKKDISEINRQLSRLNKM
;
A
#
# COMPACT_ATOMS: atom_id res chain seq x y z
N MET A 1 -11.00 -20.51 1.38
CA MET A 1 -11.37 -19.42 0.47
C MET A 1 -12.07 -18.26 1.19
N LYS A 2 -13.11 -18.50 1.98
CA LYS A 2 -13.85 -17.47 2.76
C LYS A 2 -12.96 -16.58 3.63
N ASP A 3 -12.00 -17.15 4.36
CA ASP A 3 -11.11 -16.38 5.24
C ASP A 3 -10.11 -15.49 4.48
N LEU A 4 -9.66 -15.94 3.30
CA LEU A 4 -8.83 -15.15 2.42
C LEU A 4 -9.59 -13.93 1.91
N LEU A 5 -10.84 -14.12 1.47
CA LEU A 5 -11.69 -13.02 1.00
C LEU A 5 -12.03 -12.04 2.12
N LYS A 6 -12.32 -12.52 3.33
CA LYS A 6 -12.55 -11.64 4.49
C LYS A 6 -11.34 -10.79 4.82
N LYS A 7 -10.16 -11.42 4.88
CA LYS A 7 -8.92 -10.70 5.17
C LYS A 7 -8.60 -9.69 4.06
N TRP A 8 -8.70 -10.10 2.81
CA TRP A 8 -8.53 -9.21 1.66
C TRP A 8 -9.50 -8.01 1.71
N ALA A 9 -10.79 -8.25 1.92
CA ALA A 9 -11.77 -7.18 2.01
C ALA A 9 -11.47 -6.20 3.17
N TYR A 10 -11.04 -6.72 4.33
CA TYR A 10 -10.64 -5.88 5.46
C TYR A 10 -9.41 -5.03 5.13
N ASP A 11 -8.38 -5.62 4.53
CA ASP A 11 -7.14 -4.92 4.17
C ASP A 11 -7.42 -3.85 3.09
N VAL A 12 -8.29 -4.15 2.11
CA VAL A 12 -8.75 -3.19 1.09
C VAL A 12 -9.51 -2.03 1.72
N LEU A 13 -10.48 -2.31 2.60
CA LEU A 13 -11.25 -1.25 3.28
C LEU A 13 -10.33 -0.36 4.13
N LYS A 14 -9.38 -0.96 4.84
CA LYS A 14 -8.38 -0.22 5.62
C LYS A 14 -7.51 0.67 4.73
N GLY A 15 -7.01 0.12 3.61
CA GLY A 15 -6.21 0.86 2.64
C GLY A 15 -6.98 2.03 2.01
N LEU A 16 -8.23 1.79 1.60
CA LEU A 16 -9.11 2.84 1.07
C LEU A 16 -9.39 3.92 2.11
N GLY A 17 -9.64 3.55 3.37
CA GLY A 17 -9.84 4.50 4.46
C GLY A 17 -8.65 5.43 4.65
N VAL A 18 -7.44 4.87 4.70
CA VAL A 18 -6.19 5.66 4.79
C VAL A 18 -6.04 6.56 3.56
N THR A 19 -6.32 6.05 2.36
CA THR A 19 -6.24 6.83 1.12
C THR A 19 -7.20 8.02 1.13
N ILE A 20 -8.45 7.83 1.57
CA ILE A 20 -9.44 8.91 1.68
C ILE A 20 -8.96 9.98 2.66
N ILE A 21 -8.49 9.58 3.85
CA ILE A 21 -7.99 10.52 4.85
C ILE A 21 -6.83 11.34 4.28
N LEU A 22 -5.91 10.70 3.57
CA LEU A 22 -4.74 11.33 2.97
C LEU A 22 -5.14 12.32 1.87
N ILE A 23 -6.10 11.96 1.01
CA ILE A 23 -6.63 12.83 -0.05
C ILE A 23 -7.33 14.05 0.55
N VAL A 24 -8.15 13.84 1.58
CA VAL A 24 -8.82 14.94 2.29
C VAL A 24 -7.76 15.86 2.91
N ALA A 25 -6.77 15.33 3.62
CA ALA A 25 -5.70 16.14 4.19
C ALA A 25 -4.93 16.93 3.13
N LEU A 26 -4.57 16.28 2.00
CA LEU A 26 -3.87 16.94 0.90
C LEU A 26 -4.73 17.98 0.16
N SER A 27 -6.06 17.83 0.16
CA SER A 27 -6.95 18.81 -0.48
C SER A 27 -6.93 20.19 0.19
N TYR A 28 -6.54 20.25 1.47
CA TYR A 28 -6.35 21.51 2.21
C TYR A 28 -4.97 22.15 1.99
N PHE A 29 -4.03 21.43 1.37
CA PHE A 29 -2.67 21.93 1.15
C PHE A 29 -2.61 23.23 0.36
N PRO A 30 -3.38 23.43 -0.74
CA PRO A 30 -3.40 24.69 -1.47
C PRO A 30 -3.83 25.91 -0.64
N ASP A 31 -4.74 25.70 0.31
CA ASP A 31 -5.23 26.77 1.20
C ASP A 31 -4.19 27.16 2.23
N LEU A 32 -3.44 26.19 2.76
CA LEU A 32 -2.32 26.42 3.70
C LEU A 32 -1.19 27.26 3.04
N PHE A 33 -0.89 26.99 1.78
CA PHE A 33 0.19 27.66 1.04
C PHE A 33 -0.29 28.85 0.18
N LYS A 34 -1.58 29.25 0.30
CA LYS A 34 -2.17 30.39 -0.44
C LYS A 34 -1.96 30.29 -1.96
N ILE A 35 -2.10 29.09 -2.50
CA ILE A 35 -1.95 28.82 -3.94
C ILE A 35 -3.07 29.51 -4.72
N ALA A 36 -2.73 30.08 -5.89
CA ALA A 36 -3.70 30.74 -6.74
C ALA A 36 -4.87 29.84 -7.17
N PRO A 37 -6.11 30.37 -7.30
CA PRO A 37 -7.30 29.56 -7.60
C PRO A 37 -7.18 28.65 -8.83
N GLU A 38 -6.52 29.14 -9.89
CA GLU A 38 -6.30 28.37 -11.12
C GLU A 38 -5.41 27.14 -10.86
N GLN A 39 -4.33 27.34 -10.11
CA GLN A 39 -3.42 26.24 -9.72
C GLN A 39 -4.09 25.28 -8.75
N LYS A 40 -4.99 25.76 -7.88
CA LYS A 40 -5.78 24.93 -6.97
C LYS A 40 -6.66 23.95 -7.74
N HIS A 41 -7.32 24.40 -8.81
CA HIS A 41 -8.12 23.51 -9.66
C HIS A 41 -7.28 22.38 -10.27
N HIS A 42 -6.14 22.70 -10.87
CA HIS A 42 -5.22 21.69 -11.41
C HIS A 42 -4.73 20.70 -10.35
N TYR A 43 -4.39 21.20 -9.17
CA TYR A 43 -3.95 20.35 -8.05
C TYR A 43 -5.05 19.38 -7.59
N LEU A 44 -6.29 19.84 -7.45
CA LEU A 44 -7.42 18.99 -7.06
C LEU A 44 -7.73 17.92 -8.13
N MET A 45 -7.66 18.29 -9.41
CA MET A 45 -7.80 17.33 -10.51
C MET A 45 -6.69 16.27 -10.49
N PHE A 46 -5.46 16.66 -10.18
CA PHE A 46 -4.33 15.74 -9.99
C PHE A 46 -4.59 14.76 -8.82
N LEU A 47 -5.04 15.26 -7.66
CA LEU A 47 -5.38 14.40 -6.52
C LEU A 47 -6.50 13.41 -6.85
N LEU A 48 -7.51 13.85 -7.60
CA LEU A 48 -8.62 12.99 -8.02
C LEU A 48 -8.14 11.83 -8.94
N GLN A 49 -7.20 12.11 -9.83
CA GLN A 49 -6.60 11.08 -10.69
C GLN A 49 -5.79 10.07 -9.89
N ILE A 50 -5.00 10.53 -8.91
CA ILE A 50 -4.29 9.63 -7.98
C ILE A 50 -5.29 8.79 -7.19
N ALA A 51 -6.35 9.40 -6.67
CA ALA A 51 -7.40 8.68 -5.94
C ALA A 51 -8.02 7.58 -6.79
N ARG A 52 -8.40 7.89 -8.03
CA ARG A 52 -8.95 6.92 -8.99
C ARG A 52 -7.99 5.77 -9.26
N TYR A 53 -6.71 6.05 -9.43
CA TYR A 53 -5.68 5.04 -9.60
C TYR A 53 -5.57 4.12 -8.38
N LEU A 54 -5.50 4.68 -7.17
CA LEU A 54 -5.38 3.91 -5.93
C LEU A 54 -6.61 3.04 -5.66
N VAL A 55 -7.81 3.55 -5.91
CA VAL A 55 -9.06 2.79 -5.73
C VAL A 55 -9.10 1.55 -6.64
N ILE A 56 -8.52 1.62 -7.82
CA ILE A 56 -8.51 0.49 -8.76
C ILE A 56 -7.35 -0.47 -8.46
N THR A 57 -6.15 0.05 -8.18
CA THR A 57 -4.94 -0.78 -8.03
C THR A 57 -4.82 -1.44 -6.67
N CYS A 58 -5.19 -0.78 -5.58
CA CYS A 58 -5.08 -1.33 -4.23
C CYS A 58 -5.81 -2.67 -4.04
N PRO A 59 -7.06 -2.87 -4.50
CA PRO A 59 -7.74 -4.15 -4.40
C PRO A 59 -7.01 -5.28 -5.14
N VAL A 60 -6.49 -4.98 -6.33
CA VAL A 60 -5.76 -5.97 -7.14
C VAL A 60 -4.46 -6.37 -6.47
N ILE A 61 -3.68 -5.41 -6.03
CA ILE A 61 -2.41 -5.64 -5.33
C ILE A 61 -2.66 -6.41 -4.04
N GLY A 62 -3.62 -5.99 -3.23
CA GLY A 62 -3.97 -6.66 -1.97
C GLY A 62 -4.43 -8.11 -2.18
N PHE A 63 -5.16 -8.39 -3.27
CA PHE A 63 -5.55 -9.76 -3.61
C PHE A 63 -4.34 -10.62 -3.99
N VAL A 64 -3.48 -10.13 -4.87
CA VAL A 64 -2.25 -10.81 -5.31
C VAL A 64 -1.35 -11.10 -4.11
N GLU A 65 -1.14 -10.13 -3.23
CA GLU A 65 -0.36 -10.30 -2.01
C GLU A 65 -0.93 -11.41 -1.12
N GLN A 66 -2.23 -11.41 -0.85
CA GLN A 66 -2.87 -12.43 -0.02
C GLN A 66 -2.73 -13.83 -0.63
N VAL A 67 -2.84 -13.95 -1.96
CA VAL A 67 -2.64 -15.22 -2.66
C VAL A 67 -1.20 -15.71 -2.52
N ILE A 68 -0.22 -14.86 -2.80
CA ILE A 68 1.21 -15.20 -2.71
C ILE A 68 1.57 -15.64 -1.28
N MET A 69 1.09 -14.90 -0.29
CA MET A 69 1.42 -15.17 1.12
C MET A 69 0.72 -16.42 1.64
N LYS A 70 -0.56 -16.64 1.33
CA LYS A 70 -1.33 -17.78 1.80
C LYS A 70 -0.87 -19.10 1.19
N TYR A 71 -0.67 -19.13 -0.12
CA TYR A 71 -0.30 -20.35 -0.84
C TYR A 71 1.21 -20.59 -0.88
N GLN A 72 2.00 -19.74 -0.20
CA GLN A 72 3.46 -19.82 -0.15
C GLN A 72 4.09 -19.91 -1.55
N LEU A 73 3.48 -19.18 -2.52
CA LEU A 73 3.95 -19.19 -3.89
C LEU A 73 5.41 -18.71 -3.98
N PHE A 74 6.13 -19.28 -4.93
CA PHE A 74 7.52 -18.97 -5.30
C PHE A 74 8.59 -19.32 -4.27
N SER A 75 8.32 -19.36 -2.97
CA SER A 75 9.31 -19.74 -1.96
C SER A 75 8.69 -20.11 -0.62
N LYS A 76 9.25 -21.12 0.06
CA LYS A 76 8.94 -21.43 1.46
C LYS A 76 9.59 -20.41 2.42
N ASN A 77 10.71 -19.79 2.01
CA ASN A 77 11.38 -18.75 2.78
C ASN A 77 10.56 -17.46 2.72
N LEU A 78 10.17 -16.96 3.90
CA LEU A 78 9.32 -15.78 4.05
C LEU A 78 9.97 -14.51 3.45
N GLU A 79 11.28 -14.30 3.64
CA GLU A 79 11.99 -13.13 3.14
C GLU A 79 12.03 -13.11 1.61
N LYS A 80 12.41 -14.24 0.99
CA LYS A 80 12.42 -14.37 -0.47
C LYS A 80 11.02 -14.14 -1.04
N ARG A 81 9.98 -14.67 -0.40
CA ARG A 81 8.60 -14.48 -0.81
C ARG A 81 8.17 -13.02 -0.76
N ARG A 82 8.57 -12.28 0.26
CA ARG A 82 8.28 -10.84 0.38
C ARG A 82 8.96 -10.02 -0.71
N ILE A 83 10.22 -10.32 -1.02
CA ILE A 83 10.94 -9.65 -2.11
C ILE A 83 10.22 -9.90 -3.45
N ILE A 84 9.88 -11.15 -3.74
CA ILE A 84 9.17 -11.50 -4.98
C ILE A 84 7.80 -10.82 -5.02
N ASN A 85 7.06 -10.83 -3.91
CA ASN A 85 5.77 -10.13 -3.81
C ASN A 85 5.91 -8.64 -4.10
N THR A 86 6.91 -7.98 -3.54
CA THR A 86 7.19 -6.55 -3.80
C THR A 86 7.43 -6.31 -5.29
N ILE A 87 8.25 -7.14 -5.94
CA ILE A 87 8.53 -7.01 -7.37
C ILE A 87 7.25 -7.19 -8.19
N ILE A 88 6.44 -8.20 -7.90
CA ILE A 88 5.16 -8.44 -8.59
C ILE A 88 4.21 -7.25 -8.41
N CYS A 89 4.06 -6.74 -7.19
CA CYS A 89 3.22 -5.58 -6.90
C CYS A 89 3.69 -4.33 -7.66
N LEU A 90 5.00 -4.08 -7.72
CA LEU A 90 5.57 -2.98 -8.50
C LEU A 90 5.29 -3.15 -9.99
N CYS A 91 5.45 -4.36 -10.55
CA CYS A 91 5.11 -4.64 -11.94
C CYS A 91 3.63 -4.38 -12.23
N ILE A 92 2.73 -4.80 -11.33
CA ILE A 92 1.29 -4.53 -11.44
C ILE A 92 1.03 -3.02 -11.43
N CYS A 93 1.63 -2.27 -10.51
CA CYS A 93 1.51 -0.81 -10.48
C CYS A 93 1.93 -0.17 -11.81
N LEU A 94 3.10 -0.56 -12.34
CA LEU A 94 3.62 -0.03 -13.61
C LEU A 94 2.71 -0.37 -14.80
N LEU A 95 2.14 -1.59 -14.82
CA LEU A 95 1.17 -1.98 -15.84
C LEU A 95 -0.09 -1.10 -15.78
N PHE A 96 -0.65 -0.87 -14.59
CA PHE A 96 -1.81 -0.01 -14.43
C PHE A 96 -1.54 1.45 -14.81
N ILE A 97 -0.36 1.97 -14.49
CA ILE A 97 0.06 3.33 -14.86
C ILE A 97 0.15 3.49 -16.38
N ASN A 98 0.77 2.53 -17.07
CA ASN A 98 1.16 2.70 -18.47
C ASN A 98 0.18 2.11 -19.48
N PHE A 99 -0.54 1.03 -19.14
CA PHE A 99 -1.34 0.30 -20.12
C PHE A 99 -2.85 0.50 -20.00
N PHE A 100 -3.37 0.75 -18.80
CA PHE A 100 -4.82 0.85 -18.61
C PHE A 100 -5.41 2.24 -18.84
N GLY A 101 -4.59 3.24 -19.22
CA GLY A 101 -5.07 4.58 -19.55
C GLY A 101 -5.81 5.30 -18.42
N ILE A 102 -5.66 4.83 -17.17
CA ILE A 102 -6.32 5.40 -15.98
C ILE A 102 -5.76 6.79 -15.68
N ILE A 103 -4.52 7.01 -16.06
CA ILE A 103 -3.74 8.21 -15.79
C ILE A 103 -3.35 8.87 -17.13
N PRO A 104 -3.44 10.20 -17.26
CA PRO A 104 -2.93 10.91 -18.43
C PRO A 104 -1.46 10.65 -18.68
N LYS A 105 -1.03 10.63 -19.96
CA LYS A 105 0.34 10.28 -20.35
C LYS A 105 1.41 11.13 -19.67
N GLU A 106 1.17 12.42 -19.51
CA GLU A 106 2.09 13.35 -18.86
C GLU A 106 2.34 12.97 -17.39
N LEU A 107 1.27 12.58 -16.70
CA LEU A 107 1.33 12.15 -15.31
C LEU A 107 1.87 10.72 -15.17
N SER A 108 1.64 9.85 -16.16
CA SER A 108 2.09 8.45 -16.12
C SER A 108 3.61 8.34 -16.08
N GLN A 109 4.33 9.20 -16.78
CA GLN A 109 5.81 9.23 -16.73
C GLN A 109 6.32 9.59 -15.33
N LEU A 110 5.78 10.65 -14.73
CA LEU A 110 6.14 11.06 -13.37
C LEU A 110 5.82 9.96 -12.35
N MET A 111 4.63 9.35 -12.43
CA MET A 111 4.23 8.27 -11.53
C MET A 111 5.06 7.01 -11.75
N THR A 112 5.48 6.70 -12.97
CA THR A 112 6.37 5.59 -13.27
C THR A 112 7.73 5.78 -12.58
N VAL A 113 8.34 6.96 -12.74
CA VAL A 113 9.60 7.29 -12.08
C VAL A 113 9.44 7.25 -10.55
N ALA A 114 8.39 7.86 -10.02
CA ALA A 114 8.11 7.84 -8.59
C ALA A 114 7.91 6.41 -8.06
N THR A 115 7.17 5.55 -8.77
CA THR A 115 6.94 4.15 -8.39
C THR A 115 8.24 3.35 -8.36
N ILE A 116 9.12 3.55 -9.34
CA ILE A 116 10.43 2.85 -9.39
C ILE A 116 11.33 3.31 -8.25
N LEU A 117 11.37 4.61 -7.95
CA LEU A 117 12.27 5.17 -6.93
C LEU A 117 11.74 4.92 -5.51
N PHE A 118 10.48 5.18 -5.26
CA PHE A 118 9.90 5.15 -3.91
C PHE A 118 9.23 3.82 -3.55
N GLY A 119 8.79 3.04 -4.53
CA GLY A 119 8.15 1.75 -4.30
C GLY A 119 8.99 0.78 -3.46
N PRO A 120 10.26 0.51 -3.80
CA PRO A 120 11.13 -0.34 -2.99
C PRO A 120 11.38 0.22 -1.59
N ILE A 121 11.50 1.54 -1.44
CA ILE A 121 11.74 2.21 -0.16
C ILE A 121 10.51 2.04 0.74
N THR A 122 9.31 2.31 0.24
CA THR A 122 8.06 2.15 1.00
C THR A 122 7.82 0.70 1.39
N ALA A 123 8.12 -0.26 0.51
CA ALA A 123 8.04 -1.68 0.82
C ALA A 123 9.03 -2.08 1.92
N ALA A 124 10.27 -1.58 1.90
CA ALA A 124 11.26 -1.83 2.93
C ALA A 124 10.84 -1.25 4.29
N ILE A 125 10.30 -0.03 4.32
CA ILE A 125 9.78 0.60 5.53
C ILE A 125 8.60 -0.21 6.10
N ALA A 126 7.64 -0.59 5.27
CA ALA A 126 6.51 -1.41 5.69
C ALA A 126 6.96 -2.74 6.31
N TYR A 127 7.96 -3.37 5.70
CA TYR A 127 8.58 -4.60 6.21
C TYR A 127 9.21 -4.41 7.60
N ILE A 128 9.99 -3.34 7.81
CA ILE A 128 10.62 -3.04 9.09
C ILE A 128 9.56 -2.81 10.19
N ILE A 129 8.50 -2.08 9.85
CA ILE A 129 7.39 -1.82 10.78
C ILE A 129 6.71 -3.13 11.18
N GLU A 130 6.40 -3.99 10.21
CA GLU A 130 5.76 -5.29 10.46
C GLU A 130 6.64 -6.21 11.33
N ASP A 131 7.93 -6.28 11.05
CA ASP A 131 8.88 -7.08 11.84
C ASP A 131 8.97 -6.59 13.30
N ARG A 132 9.03 -5.27 13.51
CA ARG A 132 9.02 -4.67 14.85
C ARG A 132 7.73 -4.96 15.61
N THR A 133 6.58 -4.87 14.93
CA THR A 133 5.28 -5.16 15.54
C THR A 133 5.20 -6.62 15.97
N LYS A 134 5.59 -7.56 15.11
CA LYS A 134 5.62 -8.99 15.44
C LYS A 134 6.55 -9.31 16.62
N LYS A 135 7.73 -8.72 16.67
CA LYS A 135 8.66 -8.90 17.80
C LYS A 135 8.05 -8.39 19.10
N LYS A 136 7.33 -7.28 19.07
CA LYS A 136 6.63 -6.73 20.23
C LYS A 136 5.53 -7.67 20.72
N ASP A 137 4.70 -8.18 19.80
CA ASP A 137 3.61 -9.11 20.13
C ASP A 137 4.15 -10.41 20.73
N ILE A 138 5.24 -10.98 20.17
CA ILE A 138 5.89 -12.18 20.71
C ILE A 138 6.43 -11.92 22.12
N SER A 139 7.05 -10.76 22.35
CA SER A 139 7.57 -10.40 23.68
C SER A 139 6.47 -10.26 24.72
N GLU A 140 5.32 -9.70 24.34
CA GLU A 140 4.13 -9.57 25.19
C GLU A 140 3.53 -10.94 25.55
N ILE A 141 3.39 -11.83 24.57
CA ILE A 141 2.91 -13.21 24.76
C ILE A 141 3.85 -13.97 25.72
N ASN A 142 5.17 -13.89 25.52
CA ASN A 142 6.14 -14.53 26.40
C ASN A 142 6.08 -13.99 27.82
N ARG A 143 5.84 -12.68 27.98
CA ARG A 143 5.66 -12.05 29.29
C ARG A 143 4.41 -12.55 30.00
N GLN A 144 3.29 -12.72 29.27
CA GLN A 144 2.04 -13.26 29.83
C GLN A 144 2.23 -14.74 30.23
N LEU A 145 2.86 -15.54 29.40
CA LEU A 145 3.17 -16.96 29.72
C LEU A 145 4.05 -17.09 30.96
N SER A 146 5.08 -16.23 31.10
CA SER A 146 5.94 -16.24 32.27
C SER A 146 5.24 -15.85 33.57
N ARG A 147 4.16 -15.06 33.51
CA ARG A 147 3.31 -14.75 34.66
C ARG A 147 2.42 -15.91 35.05
N LEU A 148 1.84 -16.60 34.06
CA LEU A 148 1.00 -17.77 34.30
C LEU A 148 1.78 -18.94 34.91
N ASN A 149 3.02 -19.16 34.51
CA ASN A 149 3.88 -20.20 35.06
C ASN A 149 4.41 -19.94 36.48
N LYS A 150 4.16 -18.74 37.03
CA LYS A 150 4.57 -18.35 38.40
C LYS A 150 3.39 -18.40 39.39
N MET A 151 2.19 -18.68 38.91
CA MET A 151 0.98 -18.92 39.71
C MET A 151 0.77 -20.42 39.91
#